data_c7a02a427c6345e83c284438101bca9b
#
_entry.id   c7a02a427c6345e83c284438101bca9b
#
_cell.length_a   1.000
_cell.length_b   1.000
_cell.length_c   1.000
_cell.angle_alpha   90.00
_cell.angle_beta   90.00
_cell.angle_gamma   90.00
#
_symmetry.space_group_name_H-M   'P 1'
#
loop_
_entity.id
_entity.type
_entity.pdbx_description
1 polymer ?
#
loop_
_entity_poly.entity_id
_entity_poly.type
_entity_poly.pdbx_seq_one_letter_code
_entity_poly.pdbx_strand_id
1 'polypeptide(L)'
;MIELPVLIENIIEIVNVAIEMMLVFLYFSLLSKAKVNKAVLYLSYLLSTVILSATVLLTDNILVYLITTIILISSMSFICYDDSIRHKIFWNILFLLIISISEPIVIGLLCIANMGTPDEFLESGLGRYLGMVGTNIILSLIHISEPTRPY
;
A
#
# COMPACT_ATOMS: atom_id res chain seq x y z
N MET A 1 22.57 -11.56 12.44
CA MET A 1 21.56 -11.09 11.47
C MET A 1 21.95 -11.62 10.10
N ILE A 2 21.07 -12.28 9.36
CA ILE A 2 21.39 -12.80 8.01
C ILE A 2 21.23 -11.61 7.07
N GLU A 3 22.34 -11.14 6.51
CA GLU A 3 22.30 -10.14 5.43
C GLU A 3 21.76 -10.82 4.16
N LEU A 4 20.62 -10.34 3.70
CA LEU A 4 20.06 -10.76 2.41
C LEU A 4 20.86 -10.09 1.29
N PRO A 5 21.16 -10.80 0.17
CA PRO A 5 21.74 -10.15 -0.99
C PRO A 5 20.85 -8.99 -1.46
N VAL A 6 21.45 -7.84 -1.79
CA VAL A 6 20.74 -6.62 -2.25
C VAL A 6 19.71 -6.90 -3.35
N LEU A 7 19.97 -7.86 -4.22
CA LEU A 7 19.02 -8.26 -5.25
C LEU A 7 17.71 -8.82 -4.68
N ILE A 8 17.79 -9.61 -3.59
CA ILE A 8 16.62 -10.21 -2.95
C ILE A 8 15.82 -9.11 -2.23
N GLU A 9 16.51 -8.18 -1.57
CA GLU A 9 15.86 -7.02 -0.93
C GLU A 9 15.08 -6.19 -1.95
N ASN A 10 15.68 -5.84 -3.07
CA ASN A 10 15.03 -5.10 -4.14
C ASN A 10 13.79 -5.83 -4.70
N ILE A 11 13.88 -7.15 -4.87
CA ILE A 11 12.73 -7.95 -5.34
C ILE A 11 11.58 -7.91 -4.32
N ILE A 12 11.89 -8.05 -3.03
CA ILE A 12 10.87 -8.02 -1.98
C ILE A 12 10.20 -6.65 -1.92
N GLU A 13 10.95 -5.56 -2.03
CA GLU A 13 10.42 -4.19 -2.06
C GLU A 13 9.46 -3.99 -3.26
N ILE A 14 9.86 -4.43 -4.45
CA ILE A 14 9.00 -4.35 -5.65
C ILE A 14 7.70 -5.16 -5.47
N VAL A 15 7.81 -6.38 -4.94
CA VAL A 15 6.64 -7.23 -4.67
C VAL A 15 5.72 -6.59 -3.65
N ASN A 16 6.28 -6.00 -2.59
CA ASN A 16 5.49 -5.29 -1.58
C ASN A 16 4.71 -4.11 -2.19
N VAL A 17 5.38 -3.27 -2.97
CA VAL A 17 4.73 -2.15 -3.69
C VAL A 17 3.62 -2.66 -4.62
N ALA A 18 3.83 -3.77 -5.32
CA ALA A 18 2.82 -4.36 -6.19
C ALA A 18 1.59 -4.84 -5.40
N ILE A 19 1.78 -5.44 -4.22
CA ILE A 19 0.69 -5.85 -3.33
C ILE A 19 -0.06 -4.63 -2.81
N GLU A 20 0.64 -3.60 -2.36
CA GLU A 20 0.02 -2.35 -1.89
C GLU A 20 -0.84 -1.71 -2.98
N MET A 21 -0.33 -1.60 -4.21
CA MET A 21 -1.09 -1.06 -5.33
C MET A 21 -2.28 -1.93 -5.73
N MET A 22 -2.18 -3.26 -5.60
CA MET A 22 -3.32 -4.15 -5.77
C MET A 22 -4.39 -3.92 -4.71
N LEU A 23 -4.02 -3.68 -3.46
CA LEU A 23 -4.95 -3.33 -2.38
C LEU A 23 -5.62 -1.98 -2.63
N VAL A 24 -4.88 -0.98 -3.11
CA VAL A 24 -5.43 0.32 -3.57
C VAL A 24 -6.49 0.10 -4.66
N PHE A 25 -6.16 -0.72 -5.67
CA PHE A 25 -7.08 -1.06 -6.75
C PHE A 25 -8.37 -1.69 -6.23
N LEU A 26 -8.26 -2.69 -5.37
CA LEU A 26 -9.40 -3.39 -4.79
C LEU A 26 -10.26 -2.43 -3.95
N TYR A 27 -9.62 -1.63 -3.09
CA TYR A 27 -10.29 -0.64 -2.25
C TYR A 27 -11.15 0.33 -3.07
N PHE A 28 -10.58 1.00 -4.07
CA PHE A 28 -11.33 1.93 -4.89
C PHE A 28 -12.36 1.26 -5.79
N SER A 29 -12.07 0.05 -6.28
CA SER A 29 -13.03 -0.71 -7.11
C SER A 29 -14.29 -1.13 -6.37
N LEU A 30 -14.21 -1.30 -5.04
CA LEU A 30 -15.37 -1.61 -4.20
C LEU A 30 -16.19 -0.36 -3.86
N LEU A 31 -15.52 0.76 -3.62
CA LEU A 31 -16.16 1.96 -3.08
C LEU A 31 -16.68 2.90 -4.18
N SER A 32 -16.09 2.84 -5.36
CA SER A 32 -16.26 3.82 -6.42
C SER A 32 -16.52 3.15 -7.77
N LYS A 33 -17.33 3.80 -8.62
CA LYS A 33 -17.52 3.34 -10.00
C LYS A 33 -16.40 3.85 -10.89
N ALA A 34 -15.81 2.95 -11.69
CA ALA A 34 -14.81 3.35 -12.67
C ALA A 34 -15.46 4.22 -13.76
N LYS A 35 -14.86 5.39 -14.03
CA LYS A 35 -15.19 6.30 -15.11
C LYS A 35 -14.57 5.89 -16.45
N VAL A 36 -13.39 5.28 -16.37
CA VAL A 36 -12.59 4.87 -17.51
C VAL A 36 -12.84 3.40 -17.85
N ASN A 37 -12.45 2.98 -19.05
CA ASN A 37 -12.52 1.58 -19.41
C ASN A 37 -11.51 0.73 -18.61
N LYS A 38 -11.79 -0.57 -18.49
CA LYS A 38 -10.96 -1.49 -17.67
C LYS A 38 -9.48 -1.50 -18.09
N ALA A 39 -9.18 -1.38 -19.38
CA ALA A 39 -7.80 -1.38 -19.87
C ALA A 39 -7.03 -0.15 -19.38
N VAL A 40 -7.64 1.04 -19.46
CA VAL A 40 -7.04 2.27 -18.95
C VAL A 40 -6.87 2.21 -17.44
N LEU A 41 -7.85 1.63 -16.72
CA LEU A 41 -7.79 1.45 -15.28
C LEU A 41 -6.59 0.56 -14.88
N TYR A 42 -6.47 -0.62 -15.49
CA TYR A 42 -5.34 -1.52 -15.21
C TYR A 42 -3.99 -0.91 -15.59
N LEU A 43 -3.92 -0.20 -16.73
CA LEU A 43 -2.71 0.46 -17.17
C LEU A 43 -2.27 1.57 -16.19
N SER A 44 -3.22 2.34 -15.64
CA SER A 44 -2.89 3.38 -14.66
C SER A 44 -2.35 2.78 -13.36
N TYR A 45 -2.89 1.66 -12.88
CA TYR A 45 -2.36 0.96 -11.71
C TYR A 45 -0.97 0.37 -11.98
N LEU A 46 -0.77 -0.26 -13.14
CA LEU A 46 0.53 -0.77 -13.54
C LEU A 46 1.58 0.34 -13.59
N LEU A 47 1.24 1.46 -14.22
CA LEU A 47 2.14 2.62 -14.30
C LEU A 47 2.48 3.16 -12.92
N SER A 48 1.50 3.28 -12.04
CA SER A 48 1.73 3.73 -10.66
C SER A 48 2.61 2.77 -9.87
N THR A 49 2.42 1.46 -10.05
CA THR A 49 3.30 0.43 -9.45
C THR A 49 4.74 0.60 -9.92
N VAL A 50 4.96 0.81 -11.22
CA VAL A 50 6.30 1.02 -11.78
C VAL A 50 6.94 2.29 -11.22
N ILE A 51 6.20 3.39 -11.13
CA ILE A 51 6.71 4.66 -10.58
C ILE A 51 7.09 4.51 -9.10
N LEU A 52 6.22 3.87 -8.29
CA LEU A 52 6.51 3.65 -6.87
C LEU A 52 7.67 2.70 -6.66
N SER A 53 7.76 1.61 -7.42
CA SER A 53 8.90 0.69 -7.37
C SER A 53 10.20 1.40 -7.74
N ALA A 54 10.19 2.24 -8.78
CA ALA A 54 11.35 3.05 -9.12
C ALA A 54 11.72 4.04 -8.00
N THR A 55 10.73 4.65 -7.34
CA THR A 55 10.98 5.56 -6.21
C THR A 55 11.66 4.83 -5.05
N VAL A 56 11.18 3.64 -4.68
CA VAL A 56 11.78 2.83 -3.60
C VAL A 56 13.22 2.45 -3.93
N LEU A 57 13.50 2.06 -5.17
CA LEU A 57 14.83 1.62 -5.58
C LEU A 57 15.85 2.77 -5.77
N LEU A 58 15.36 3.99 -6.04
CA LEU A 58 16.21 5.14 -6.32
C LEU A 58 16.40 6.07 -5.14
N THR A 59 15.56 5.98 -4.12
CA THR A 59 15.62 6.90 -2.96
C THR A 59 15.38 6.16 -1.66
N ASP A 60 16.30 6.33 -0.72
CA ASP A 60 16.12 5.84 0.67
C ASP A 60 15.27 6.81 1.53
N ASN A 61 14.68 7.84 0.89
CA ASN A 61 13.96 8.88 1.61
C ASN A 61 12.46 8.54 1.72
N ILE A 62 12.04 8.12 2.90
CA ILE A 62 10.65 7.77 3.21
C ILE A 62 9.66 8.90 2.89
N LEU A 63 10.06 10.18 3.03
CA LEU A 63 9.18 11.31 2.72
C LEU A 63 8.91 11.40 1.23
N VAL A 64 9.91 11.13 0.38
CA VAL A 64 9.75 11.13 -1.07
C VAL A 64 8.80 10.02 -1.49
N TYR A 65 8.96 8.82 -0.93
CA TYR A 65 8.05 7.69 -1.14
C TYR A 65 6.61 8.04 -0.74
N LEU A 66 6.41 8.57 0.48
CA LEU A 66 5.09 8.93 1.00
C LEU A 66 4.40 9.99 0.12
N ILE A 67 5.12 11.05 -0.26
CA ILE A 67 4.58 12.11 -1.11
C ILE A 67 4.20 11.55 -2.48
N THR A 68 5.06 10.73 -3.09
CA THR A 68 4.78 10.09 -4.38
C THR A 68 3.54 9.20 -4.31
N THR A 69 3.41 8.40 -3.25
CA THR A 69 2.25 7.55 -3.00
C THR A 69 0.96 8.37 -2.90
N ILE A 70 0.96 9.44 -2.11
CA ILE A 70 -0.21 10.34 -1.97
C ILE A 70 -0.60 10.95 -3.32
N ILE A 71 0.37 11.45 -4.09
CA ILE A 71 0.11 12.05 -5.41
C ILE A 71 -0.47 11.02 -6.38
N LEU A 72 0.10 9.81 -6.44
CA LEU A 72 -0.37 8.76 -7.35
C LEU A 72 -1.76 8.28 -6.99
N ILE A 73 -2.02 7.95 -5.73
CA ILE A 73 -3.35 7.49 -5.28
C ILE A 73 -4.40 8.57 -5.52
N SER A 74 -4.09 9.82 -5.17
CA SER A 74 -5.01 10.94 -5.41
C SER A 74 -5.29 11.13 -6.89
N SER A 75 -4.26 11.18 -7.73
CA SER A 75 -4.44 11.35 -9.19
C SER A 75 -5.25 10.21 -9.80
N MET A 76 -5.01 8.96 -9.41
CA MET A 76 -5.81 7.82 -9.84
C MET A 76 -7.28 7.94 -9.42
N SER A 77 -7.54 8.32 -8.18
CA SER A 77 -8.90 8.54 -7.67
C SER A 77 -9.63 9.62 -8.48
N PHE A 78 -8.96 10.72 -8.80
CA PHE A 78 -9.56 11.82 -9.57
C PHE A 78 -9.77 11.50 -11.04
N ILE A 79 -8.86 10.76 -11.67
CA ILE A 79 -8.88 10.46 -13.11
C ILE A 79 -9.77 9.25 -13.42
N CYS A 80 -9.65 8.17 -12.64
CA CYS A 80 -10.20 6.87 -12.99
C CYS A 80 -11.61 6.63 -12.46
N TYR A 81 -12.06 7.36 -11.43
CA TYR A 81 -13.34 7.10 -10.77
C TYR A 81 -14.32 8.27 -10.89
N ASP A 82 -15.62 7.93 -10.95
CA ASP A 82 -16.72 8.90 -11.16
C ASP A 82 -17.48 9.16 -9.85
N ASP A 83 -16.79 9.77 -8.89
CA ASP A 83 -17.37 10.17 -7.63
C ASP A 83 -17.36 11.69 -7.47
N SER A 84 -18.18 12.22 -6.57
CA SER A 84 -18.10 13.62 -6.20
C SER A 84 -16.73 13.92 -5.55
N ILE A 85 -16.23 15.14 -5.74
CA ILE A 85 -14.93 15.58 -5.20
C ILE A 85 -14.83 15.32 -3.70
N ARG A 86 -15.92 15.56 -2.96
CA ARG A 86 -15.94 15.33 -1.50
C ARG A 86 -15.75 13.85 -1.15
N HIS A 87 -16.39 12.94 -1.87
CA HIS A 87 -16.21 11.50 -1.67
C HIS A 87 -14.80 11.05 -2.03
N LYS A 88 -14.23 11.54 -3.14
CA LYS A 88 -12.85 11.22 -3.53
C LYS A 88 -11.85 11.63 -2.44
N ILE A 89 -11.96 12.86 -1.93
CA ILE A 89 -11.11 13.35 -0.84
C ILE A 89 -11.29 12.48 0.41
N PHE A 90 -12.54 12.20 0.79
CA PHE A 90 -12.85 11.38 1.97
C PHE A 90 -12.23 9.97 1.85
N TRP A 91 -12.42 9.29 0.72
CA TRP A 91 -11.87 7.94 0.50
C TRP A 91 -10.36 7.92 0.44
N ASN A 92 -9.72 8.93 -0.17
CA ASN A 92 -8.27 9.05 -0.15
C ASN A 92 -7.72 9.22 1.26
N ILE A 93 -8.30 10.14 2.05
CA ILE A 93 -7.87 10.36 3.43
C ILE A 93 -8.07 9.11 4.27
N LEU A 94 -9.23 8.45 4.15
CA LEU A 94 -9.52 7.23 4.89
C LEU A 94 -8.53 6.11 4.55
N PHE A 95 -8.21 5.92 3.27
CA PHE A 95 -7.24 4.92 2.84
C PHE A 95 -5.84 5.19 3.40
N LEU A 96 -5.37 6.44 3.30
CA LEU A 96 -4.07 6.84 3.85
C LEU A 96 -4.01 6.66 5.37
N LEU A 97 -5.12 6.94 6.07
CA LEU A 97 -5.23 6.75 7.51
C LEU A 97 -5.17 5.26 7.88
N ILE A 98 -5.87 4.40 7.14
CA ILE A 98 -5.82 2.94 7.34
C ILE A 98 -4.39 2.42 7.18
N ILE A 99 -3.69 2.79 6.11
CA ILE A 99 -2.29 2.40 5.91
C ILE A 99 -1.41 2.90 7.05
N SER A 100 -1.51 4.17 7.41
CA SER A 100 -0.67 4.79 8.45
C SER A 100 -0.87 4.17 9.84
N ILE A 101 -2.04 3.61 10.13
CA ILE A 101 -2.33 2.97 11.42
C ILE A 101 -1.99 1.47 11.37
N SER A 102 -2.12 0.81 10.22
CA SER A 102 -1.91 -0.64 10.11
C SER A 102 -0.48 -1.04 10.42
N GLU A 103 0.52 -0.29 9.98
CA GLU A 103 1.92 -0.59 10.21
C GLU A 103 2.31 -0.58 11.70
N PRO A 104 2.05 0.47 12.49
CA PRO A 104 2.37 0.46 13.91
C PRO A 104 1.56 -0.58 14.71
N ILE A 105 0.34 -0.92 14.28
CA ILE A 105 -0.42 -2.00 14.90
C ILE A 105 0.29 -3.35 14.68
N VAL A 106 0.74 -3.65 13.47
CA VAL A 106 1.46 -4.89 13.16
C VAL A 106 2.75 -4.98 13.96
N ILE A 107 3.55 -3.91 13.95
CA ILE A 107 4.80 -3.85 14.71
C ILE A 107 4.52 -4.09 16.20
N GLY A 108 3.51 -3.44 16.75
CA GLY A 108 3.10 -3.63 18.14
C GLY A 108 2.71 -5.07 18.46
N LEU A 109 1.95 -5.73 17.58
CA LEU A 109 1.55 -7.14 17.75
C LEU A 109 2.77 -8.08 17.68
N LEU A 110 3.70 -7.85 16.76
CA LEU A 110 4.92 -8.64 16.63
C LEU A 110 5.84 -8.47 17.87
N CYS A 111 5.94 -7.26 18.41
CA CYS A 111 6.67 -7.01 19.65
C CYS A 111 6.03 -7.71 20.85
N ILE A 112 4.70 -7.69 20.98
CA ILE A 112 3.98 -8.40 22.04
C ILE A 112 4.19 -9.92 21.91
N ALA A 113 4.27 -10.44 20.70
CA ALA A 113 4.57 -11.86 20.45
C ALA A 113 6.05 -12.22 20.68
N ASN A 114 6.89 -11.29 21.17
CA ASN A 114 8.33 -11.45 21.36
C ASN A 114 9.10 -11.87 20.09
N MET A 115 8.62 -11.42 18.92
CA MET A 115 9.27 -11.71 17.64
C MET A 115 10.39 -10.72 17.28
N GLY A 116 10.57 -9.66 18.08
CA GLY A 116 11.61 -8.64 17.90
C GLY A 116 11.30 -7.34 18.62
N THR A 117 12.19 -6.35 18.46
CA THR A 117 12.03 -5.00 18.96
C THR A 117 11.49 -4.07 17.87
N PRO A 118 10.88 -2.92 18.20
CA PRO A 118 10.39 -1.98 17.19
C PRO A 118 11.49 -1.55 16.21
N ASP A 119 12.71 -1.35 16.69
CA ASP A 119 13.84 -0.92 15.87
C ASP A 119 14.23 -1.98 14.83
N GLU A 120 14.16 -3.28 15.19
CA GLU A 120 14.43 -4.38 14.25
C GLU A 120 13.41 -4.47 13.10
N PHE A 121 12.18 -3.98 13.31
CA PHE A 121 11.14 -3.95 12.28
C PHE A 121 11.21 -2.69 11.40
N LEU A 122 11.89 -1.64 11.86
CA LEU A 122 12.08 -0.39 11.12
C LEU A 122 13.38 -0.38 10.30
N GLU A 123 14.39 -1.12 10.76
CA GLU A 123 15.66 -1.26 10.05
C GLU A 123 15.55 -2.26 8.89
N SER A 124 16.49 -2.19 7.94
CA SER A 124 16.58 -3.16 6.85
C SER A 124 16.80 -4.57 7.38
N GLY A 125 16.07 -5.55 6.84
CA GLY A 125 16.23 -6.95 7.18
C GLY A 125 14.92 -7.71 7.33
N LEU A 126 15.01 -8.93 7.84
CA LEU A 126 13.89 -9.88 7.94
C LEU A 126 12.74 -9.36 8.80
N GLY A 127 13.04 -8.57 9.85
CA GLY A 127 12.03 -7.93 10.70
C GLY A 127 11.14 -6.97 9.91
N ARG A 128 11.74 -6.08 9.13
CA ARG A 128 10.99 -5.14 8.27
C ARG A 128 10.04 -5.85 7.31
N TYR A 129 10.51 -6.94 6.68
CA TYR A 129 9.66 -7.72 5.75
C TYR A 129 8.49 -8.41 6.45
N LEU A 130 8.68 -8.91 7.67
CA LEU A 130 7.58 -9.43 8.47
C LEU A 130 6.54 -8.35 8.80
N GLY A 131 7.00 -7.14 9.12
CA GLY A 131 6.12 -5.97 9.30
C GLY A 131 5.30 -5.67 8.05
N MET A 132 5.94 -5.60 6.88
CA MET A 132 5.28 -5.36 5.59
C MET A 132 4.23 -6.43 5.25
N VAL A 133 4.58 -7.71 5.38
CA VAL A 133 3.65 -8.83 5.14
C VAL A 133 2.47 -8.77 6.10
N GLY A 134 2.71 -8.52 7.38
CA GLY A 134 1.67 -8.37 8.38
C GLY A 134 0.72 -7.22 8.08
N THR A 135 1.23 -6.07 7.66
CA THR A 135 0.44 -4.90 7.24
C THR A 135 -0.46 -5.25 6.05
N ASN A 136 0.09 -5.91 5.03
CA ASN A 136 -0.68 -6.34 3.86
C ASN A 136 -1.77 -7.35 4.21
N ILE A 137 -1.52 -8.26 5.16
CA ILE A 137 -2.54 -9.21 5.66
C ILE A 137 -3.68 -8.46 6.35
N ILE A 138 -3.37 -7.51 7.24
CA ILE A 138 -4.40 -6.71 7.92
C ILE A 138 -5.23 -5.91 6.93
N LEU A 139 -4.61 -5.24 5.96
CA LEU A 139 -5.30 -4.51 4.91
C LEU A 139 -6.22 -5.43 4.09
N SER A 140 -5.76 -6.64 3.76
CA SER A 140 -6.56 -7.63 3.06
C SER A 140 -7.77 -8.10 3.88
N LEU A 141 -7.60 -8.30 5.20
CA LEU A 141 -8.68 -8.70 6.11
C LEU A 141 -9.73 -7.59 6.27
N ILE A 142 -9.31 -6.33 6.38
CA ILE A 142 -10.23 -5.19 6.42
C ILE A 142 -11.05 -5.16 5.12
N HIS A 143 -10.42 -5.42 4.00
CA HIS A 143 -11.08 -5.47 2.70
C HIS A 143 -12.13 -6.59 2.58
N ILE A 144 -11.84 -7.79 3.10
CA ILE A 144 -12.76 -8.94 3.07
C ILE A 144 -13.93 -8.75 4.03
N SER A 145 -13.75 -8.02 5.12
CA SER A 145 -14.80 -7.80 6.13
C SER A 145 -15.86 -6.77 5.74
N GLU A 146 -15.67 -6.00 4.67
CA GLU A 146 -16.70 -5.12 4.15
C GLU A 146 -17.82 -5.93 3.48
N PRO A 147 -19.08 -5.80 3.97
CA PRO A 147 -20.19 -6.53 3.36
C PRO A 147 -20.37 -6.05 1.92
N THR A 148 -20.28 -6.99 0.97
CA THR A 148 -20.64 -6.78 -0.42
C THR A 148 -22.03 -6.12 -0.46
N ARG A 149 -22.09 -4.85 -0.88
CA ARG A 149 -23.39 -4.19 -1.12
C ARG A 149 -24.12 -5.00 -2.19
N PRO A 150 -25.34 -5.47 -1.91
CA PRO A 150 -26.15 -6.04 -2.98
C PRO A 150 -26.42 -4.92 -4.01
N TYR A 151 -26.13 -5.21 -5.26
CA TYR A 151 -26.43 -4.36 -6.41
C TYR A 151 -27.95 -4.25 -6.63
#